data_fdebafb86ddabfa15c1944cb45c32443
#
_entry.id   fdebafb86ddabfa15c1944cb45c32443
#
_cell.length_a   1.000
_cell.length_b   1.000
_cell.length_c   1.000
_cell.angle_alpha   90.00
_cell.angle_beta   90.00
_cell.angle_gamma   90.00
#
_symmetry.space_group_name_H-M   'P 1'
#
loop_
_entity.id
_entity.type
_entity.pdbx_description
1 polymer ?
#
loop_
_entity_poly.entity_id
_entity_poly.type
_entity_poly.pdbx_seq_one_letter_code
_entity_poly.pdbx_strand_id
1 'polypeptide(L)'
;FVINNRDVLLSVPFSCDIIRRKLGEKMKEKQEQIVMRISFWSGVVFALAELIMAIFSKSQSVLADTVYDSTELVVIGLTIYIIPLFYKPVTEKHPFGYAQLESILILLKGFMFIAVMMVLIMNNVQIMLNGGNEIDHMQVSLFETILTCFSALILLILMRINKKVTSPTVDVEIYGWKIDVFSSIGVSLAFFLSSFLVHTPL
;
A
#
# COMPACT_ATOMS: atom_id res chain seq x y z
N PHE A 1 -32.15 50.01 13.90
CA PHE A 1 -31.56 48.91 13.12
C PHE A 1 -32.47 47.69 13.33
N VAL A 2 -33.41 47.48 12.40
CA VAL A 2 -34.30 46.31 12.42
C VAL A 2 -33.61 45.21 11.66
N ILE A 3 -32.99 44.24 12.37
CA ILE A 3 -32.48 43.03 11.78
C ILE A 3 -33.68 42.21 11.29
N ASN A 4 -33.77 42.09 9.96
CA ASN A 4 -34.89 41.40 9.31
C ASN A 4 -34.78 39.89 9.60
N ASN A 5 -35.79 39.37 10.29
CA ASN A 5 -35.84 37.97 10.74
C ASN A 5 -35.77 36.93 9.61
N ARG A 6 -35.82 37.35 8.34
CA ARG A 6 -35.69 36.47 7.17
C ARG A 6 -34.22 36.12 6.86
N ASP A 7 -33.29 37.03 7.16
CA ASP A 7 -31.85 36.76 6.89
C ASP A 7 -31.24 35.80 7.89
N VAL A 8 -31.79 35.73 9.12
CA VAL A 8 -31.40 34.78 10.17
C VAL A 8 -31.88 33.36 9.83
N LEU A 9 -33.10 33.22 9.27
CA LEU A 9 -33.66 31.93 8.89
C LEU A 9 -32.99 31.30 7.66
N LEU A 10 -32.39 32.11 6.76
CA LEU A 10 -31.65 31.63 5.58
C LEU A 10 -30.19 31.28 5.91
N SER A 11 -29.61 31.83 6.97
CA SER A 11 -28.23 31.56 7.37
C SER A 11 -28.05 30.28 8.19
N VAL A 12 -29.10 29.82 8.89
CA VAL A 12 -29.04 28.62 9.74
C VAL A 12 -28.82 27.31 8.95
N PRO A 13 -29.54 27.04 7.83
CA PRO A 13 -29.28 25.84 7.03
C PRO A 13 -27.88 25.84 6.39
N PHE A 14 -27.42 27.00 5.93
CA PHE A 14 -26.09 27.15 5.31
C PHE A 14 -24.95 26.91 6.32
N SER A 15 -25.07 27.39 7.55
CA SER A 15 -24.10 27.11 8.63
C SER A 15 -24.07 25.63 9.02
N CYS A 16 -25.23 24.98 9.04
CA CYS A 16 -25.32 23.56 9.38
C CYS A 16 -24.67 22.68 8.30
N ASP A 17 -24.82 23.03 7.03
CA ASP A 17 -24.21 22.31 5.91
C ASP A 17 -22.67 22.47 5.89
N ILE A 18 -22.15 23.66 6.22
CA ILE A 18 -20.70 23.89 6.35
C ILE A 18 -20.13 23.05 7.50
N ILE A 19 -20.79 23.03 8.64
CA ILE A 19 -20.36 22.23 9.80
C ILE A 19 -20.39 20.74 9.46
N ARG A 20 -21.45 20.25 8.82
CA ARG A 20 -21.58 18.85 8.39
C ARG A 20 -20.47 18.48 7.40
N ARG A 21 -20.14 19.34 6.43
CA ARG A 21 -19.06 19.12 5.46
C ARG A 21 -17.70 19.04 6.14
N LYS A 22 -17.36 20.00 7.02
CA LYS A 22 -16.11 19.98 7.79
C LYS A 22 -16.00 18.76 8.71
N LEU A 23 -17.09 18.30 9.29
CA LEU A 23 -17.11 17.10 10.12
C LEU A 23 -16.86 15.85 9.26
N GLY A 24 -17.46 15.78 8.06
CA GLY A 24 -17.26 14.72 7.10
C GLY A 24 -15.80 14.65 6.62
N GLU A 25 -15.19 15.79 6.31
CA GLU A 25 -13.76 15.87 5.91
C GLU A 25 -12.82 15.40 7.03
N LYS A 26 -13.03 15.82 8.27
CA LYS A 26 -12.25 15.35 9.42
C LYS A 26 -12.41 13.85 9.69
N MET A 27 -13.59 13.31 9.46
CA MET A 27 -13.81 11.87 9.60
C MET A 27 -13.08 11.10 8.51
N LYS A 28 -13.09 11.59 7.27
CA LYS A 28 -12.31 11.03 6.15
C LYS A 28 -10.82 11.04 6.46
N GLU A 29 -10.26 12.19 6.80
CA GLU A 29 -8.84 12.33 7.16
C GLU A 29 -8.40 11.31 8.22
N LYS A 30 -9.17 11.18 9.32
CA LYS A 30 -8.86 10.22 10.38
C LYS A 30 -8.89 8.77 9.88
N GLN A 31 -9.84 8.44 9.03
CA GLN A 31 -9.97 7.08 8.51
C GLN A 31 -8.86 6.75 7.51
N GLU A 32 -8.49 7.68 6.64
CA GLU A 32 -7.32 7.54 5.77
C GLU A 32 -6.04 7.31 6.57
N GLN A 33 -5.80 8.13 7.60
CA GLN A 33 -4.65 7.96 8.48
C GLN A 33 -4.64 6.60 9.19
N ILE A 34 -5.79 6.10 9.63
CA ILE A 34 -5.89 4.79 10.27
C ILE A 34 -5.53 3.68 9.27
N VAL A 35 -6.10 3.72 8.06
CA VAL A 35 -5.83 2.74 7.02
C VAL A 35 -4.34 2.73 6.67
N MET A 36 -3.77 3.90 6.40
CA MET A 36 -2.35 4.03 6.05
C MET A 36 -1.42 3.59 7.19
N ARG A 37 -1.78 3.86 8.45
CA ARG A 37 -1.00 3.37 9.61
C ARG A 37 -1.08 1.85 9.76
N ILE A 38 -2.24 1.25 9.54
CA ILE A 38 -2.40 -0.21 9.57
C ILE A 38 -1.53 -0.80 8.46
N SER A 39 -1.62 -0.28 7.25
CA SER A 39 -0.80 -0.72 6.12
C SER A 39 0.69 -0.58 6.42
N PHE A 40 1.13 0.58 6.91
CA PHE A 40 2.52 0.84 7.27
C PHE A 40 3.07 -0.18 8.29
N TRP A 41 2.38 -0.37 9.41
CA TRP A 41 2.85 -1.30 10.44
C TRP A 41 2.79 -2.76 9.99
N SER A 42 1.79 -3.12 9.20
CA SER A 42 1.74 -4.44 8.57
C SER A 42 2.92 -4.63 7.63
N GLY A 43 3.20 -3.67 6.75
CA GLY A 43 4.34 -3.71 5.84
C GLY A 43 5.69 -3.78 6.57
N VAL A 44 5.86 -3.08 7.70
CA VAL A 44 7.08 -3.21 8.54
C VAL A 44 7.25 -4.66 9.04
N VAL A 45 6.18 -5.29 9.50
CA VAL A 45 6.24 -6.68 9.97
C VAL A 45 6.58 -7.62 8.80
N PHE A 46 6.01 -7.40 7.61
CA PHE A 46 6.30 -8.18 6.41
C PHE A 46 7.75 -8.03 5.98
N ALA A 47 8.23 -6.81 5.78
CA ALA A 47 9.61 -6.54 5.37
C ALA A 47 10.64 -7.13 6.35
N LEU A 48 10.36 -7.12 7.65
CA LEU A 48 11.21 -7.76 8.66
C LEU A 48 11.17 -9.29 8.56
N ALA A 49 10.00 -9.89 8.35
CA ALA A 49 9.86 -11.35 8.19
C ALA A 49 10.59 -11.84 6.94
N GLU A 50 10.43 -11.13 5.82
CA GLU A 50 11.12 -11.42 4.55
C GLU A 50 12.63 -11.24 4.67
N LEU A 51 13.10 -10.17 5.32
CA LEU A 51 14.52 -9.94 5.55
C LEU A 51 15.14 -11.09 6.34
N ILE A 52 14.49 -11.52 7.40
CA ILE A 52 14.93 -12.67 8.19
C ILE A 52 14.99 -13.93 7.31
N MET A 53 13.94 -14.19 6.55
CA MET A 53 13.89 -15.36 5.66
C MET A 53 14.92 -15.28 4.54
N ALA A 54 15.15 -14.11 3.95
CA ALA A 54 16.19 -13.91 2.92
C ALA A 54 17.59 -14.24 3.43
N ILE A 55 17.89 -13.86 4.68
CA ILE A 55 19.18 -14.17 5.32
C ILE A 55 19.33 -15.69 5.56
N PHE A 56 18.28 -16.34 6.04
CA PHE A 56 18.33 -17.78 6.34
C PHE A 56 18.32 -18.66 5.10
N SER A 57 17.47 -18.34 4.11
CA SER A 57 17.34 -19.12 2.88
C SER A 57 18.39 -18.79 1.84
N LYS A 58 19.11 -17.67 2.00
CA LYS A 58 20.00 -17.09 0.98
C LYS A 58 19.30 -16.89 -0.38
N SER A 59 17.99 -16.76 -0.36
CA SER A 59 17.18 -16.55 -1.54
C SER A 59 17.26 -15.10 -2.01
N GLN A 60 17.78 -14.90 -3.22
CA GLN A 60 17.81 -13.57 -3.85
C GLN A 60 16.40 -13.09 -4.21
N SER A 61 15.47 -14.00 -4.47
CA SER A 61 14.06 -13.64 -4.73
C SER A 61 13.42 -13.01 -3.51
N VAL A 62 13.52 -13.67 -2.34
CA VAL A 62 12.97 -13.13 -1.08
C VAL A 62 13.67 -11.81 -0.67
N LEU A 63 14.97 -11.70 -0.95
CA LEU A 63 15.70 -10.44 -0.70
C LEU A 63 15.20 -9.31 -1.61
N ALA A 64 14.87 -9.63 -2.86
CA ALA A 64 14.31 -8.66 -3.79
C ALA A 64 12.91 -8.18 -3.35
N ASP A 65 12.06 -9.08 -2.84
CA ASP A 65 10.75 -8.75 -2.27
C ASP A 65 10.92 -7.85 -1.03
N THR A 66 11.88 -8.16 -0.14
CA THR A 66 12.22 -7.30 1.01
C THR A 66 12.62 -5.87 0.59
N VAL A 67 13.39 -5.73 -0.48
CA VAL A 67 13.79 -4.40 -1.00
C VAL A 67 12.59 -3.65 -1.56
N TYR A 68 11.69 -4.37 -2.26
CA TYR A 68 10.45 -3.82 -2.78
C TYR A 68 9.57 -3.29 -1.64
N ASP A 69 9.27 -4.11 -0.64
CA ASP A 69 8.45 -3.76 0.51
C ASP A 69 9.04 -2.60 1.31
N SER A 70 10.37 -2.62 1.53
CA SER A 70 11.08 -1.53 2.22
C SER A 70 10.93 -0.20 1.48
N THR A 71 10.98 -0.22 0.14
CA THR A 71 10.81 0.97 -0.68
C THR A 71 9.37 1.47 -0.65
N GLU A 72 8.39 0.56 -0.65
CA GLU A 72 6.97 0.91 -0.50
C GLU A 72 6.69 1.56 0.86
N LEU A 73 7.27 1.04 1.94
CA LEU A 73 7.15 1.62 3.28
C LEU A 73 7.59 3.09 3.35
N VAL A 74 8.64 3.47 2.62
CA VAL A 74 9.07 4.87 2.56
C VAL A 74 7.97 5.75 1.98
N VAL A 75 7.31 5.32 0.90
CA VAL A 75 6.22 6.08 0.28
C VAL A 75 4.98 6.11 1.16
N ILE A 76 4.63 5.00 1.81
CA ILE A 76 3.50 4.96 2.75
C ILE A 76 3.77 5.91 3.93
N GLY A 77 4.98 5.90 4.47
CA GLY A 77 5.40 6.83 5.54
C GLY A 77 5.29 8.29 5.12
N LEU A 78 5.76 8.63 3.92
CA LEU A 78 5.61 9.97 3.34
C LEU A 78 4.14 10.34 3.17
N THR A 79 3.33 9.43 2.67
CA THR A 79 1.88 9.63 2.49
C THR A 79 1.19 9.93 3.82
N ILE A 80 1.48 9.18 4.89
CA ILE A 80 0.93 9.43 6.23
C ILE A 80 1.26 10.86 6.70
N TYR A 81 2.48 11.31 6.43
CA TYR A 81 2.91 12.66 6.80
C TYR A 81 2.18 13.75 6.02
N ILE A 82 1.86 13.49 4.74
CA ILE A 82 1.26 14.48 3.82
C ILE A 82 -0.28 14.49 3.89
N ILE A 83 -0.95 13.40 4.29
CA ILE A 83 -2.42 13.34 4.40
C ILE A 83 -3.04 14.57 5.09
N PRO A 84 -2.54 15.07 6.24
CA PRO A 84 -3.13 16.25 6.88
C PRO A 84 -3.07 17.51 6.01
N LEU A 85 -2.14 17.57 5.04
CA LEU A 85 -2.02 18.70 4.12
C LEU A 85 -3.19 18.71 3.11
N PHE A 86 -3.68 17.54 2.65
CA PHE A 86 -4.77 17.46 1.68
C PHE A 86 -6.05 18.16 2.16
N TYR A 87 -6.26 18.13 3.48
CA TYR A 87 -7.45 18.70 4.13
C TYR A 87 -7.27 20.14 4.60
N LYS A 88 -6.12 20.78 4.32
CA LYS A 88 -5.92 22.20 4.63
C LYS A 88 -6.76 23.08 3.68
N PRO A 89 -7.39 24.13 4.22
CA PRO A 89 -8.17 25.05 3.41
C PRO A 89 -7.29 25.79 2.39
N VAL A 90 -7.89 26.15 1.26
CA VAL A 90 -7.29 26.99 0.25
C VAL A 90 -6.93 28.35 0.87
N THR A 91 -5.74 28.85 0.60
CA THR A 91 -5.22 30.14 1.06
C THR A 91 -4.78 30.99 -0.12
N GLU A 92 -4.63 32.31 0.08
CA GLU A 92 -4.15 33.20 -0.99
C GLU A 92 -2.79 32.80 -1.57
N LYS A 93 -1.92 32.16 -0.73
CA LYS A 93 -0.63 31.65 -1.17
C LYS A 93 -0.74 30.31 -1.93
N HIS A 94 -1.81 29.56 -1.73
CA HIS A 94 -2.07 28.27 -2.37
C HIS A 94 -3.50 28.24 -2.91
N PRO A 95 -3.74 28.94 -4.04
CA PRO A 95 -5.10 29.13 -4.59
C PRO A 95 -5.72 27.82 -5.10
N PHE A 96 -4.89 26.80 -5.42
CA PHE A 96 -5.36 25.47 -5.86
C PHE A 96 -5.44 24.46 -4.71
N GLY A 97 -5.14 24.87 -3.48
CA GLY A 97 -5.10 23.96 -2.33
C GLY A 97 -3.97 22.94 -2.44
N TYR A 98 -4.10 21.85 -1.69
CA TYR A 98 -3.10 20.78 -1.63
C TYR A 98 -3.59 19.47 -2.27
N ALA A 99 -4.77 19.45 -2.89
CA ALA A 99 -5.32 18.26 -3.55
C ALA A 99 -4.41 17.71 -4.67
N GLN A 100 -3.61 18.59 -5.30
CA GLN A 100 -2.62 18.17 -6.31
C GLN A 100 -1.52 17.29 -5.73
N LEU A 101 -1.18 17.43 -4.43
CA LEU A 101 -0.18 16.59 -3.78
C LEU A 101 -0.63 15.12 -3.70
N GLU A 102 -1.92 14.86 -3.54
CA GLU A 102 -2.47 13.51 -3.58
C GLU A 102 -2.19 12.85 -4.94
N SER A 103 -2.49 13.57 -6.03
CA SER A 103 -2.23 13.08 -7.40
C SER A 103 -0.74 12.84 -7.66
N ILE A 104 0.13 13.72 -7.15
CA ILE A 104 1.59 13.59 -7.28
C ILE A 104 2.09 12.34 -6.52
N LEU A 105 1.59 12.10 -5.30
CA LEU A 105 1.97 10.92 -4.53
C LEU A 105 1.52 9.61 -5.20
N ILE A 106 0.31 9.58 -5.75
CA ILE A 106 -0.20 8.44 -6.51
C ILE A 106 0.68 8.18 -7.73
N LEU A 107 1.04 9.25 -8.47
CA LEU A 107 1.92 9.15 -9.63
C LEU A 107 3.32 8.66 -9.23
N LEU A 108 3.88 9.20 -8.14
CA LEU A 108 5.18 8.79 -7.61
C LEU A 108 5.17 7.29 -7.23
N LYS A 109 4.12 6.83 -6.54
CA LYS A 109 3.95 5.41 -6.21
C LYS A 109 3.89 4.55 -7.47
N GLY A 110 3.16 4.96 -8.50
CA GLY A 110 3.09 4.26 -9.79
C GLY A 110 4.45 4.16 -10.50
N PHE A 111 5.21 5.26 -10.56
CA PHE A 111 6.57 5.24 -11.13
C PHE A 111 7.50 4.32 -10.35
N MET A 112 7.40 4.33 -9.04
CA MET A 112 8.19 3.49 -8.17
C MET A 112 7.91 2.00 -8.41
N PHE A 113 6.66 1.60 -8.53
CA PHE A 113 6.28 0.24 -8.88
C PHE A 113 6.90 -0.21 -10.21
N ILE A 114 6.82 0.63 -11.24
CA ILE A 114 7.41 0.32 -12.55
C ILE A 114 8.94 0.15 -12.42
N ALA A 115 9.61 1.07 -11.74
CA ALA A 115 11.06 1.03 -11.58
C ALA A 115 11.53 -0.23 -10.83
N VAL A 116 10.87 -0.57 -9.72
CA VAL A 116 11.20 -1.77 -8.93
C VAL A 116 10.92 -3.04 -9.74
N MET A 117 9.78 -3.14 -10.42
CA MET A 117 9.47 -4.28 -11.28
C MET A 117 10.51 -4.49 -12.39
N MET A 118 11.00 -3.41 -13.01
CA MET A 118 12.08 -3.52 -14.00
C MET A 118 13.38 -4.07 -13.39
N VAL A 119 13.77 -3.58 -12.20
CA VAL A 119 14.96 -4.07 -11.50
C VAL A 119 14.78 -5.55 -11.12
N LEU A 120 13.62 -5.97 -10.61
CA LEU A 120 13.34 -7.36 -10.26
C LEU A 120 13.42 -8.28 -11.49
N ILE A 121 12.85 -7.88 -12.61
CA ILE A 121 12.92 -8.67 -13.87
C ILE A 121 14.37 -8.83 -14.29
N MET A 122 15.14 -7.74 -14.31
CA MET A 122 16.57 -7.79 -14.71
C MET A 122 17.37 -8.69 -13.77
N ASN A 123 17.16 -8.60 -12.46
CA ASN A 123 17.83 -9.44 -11.47
C ASN A 123 17.50 -10.92 -11.65
N ASN A 124 16.23 -11.27 -11.83
CA ASN A 124 15.79 -12.65 -12.06
C ASN A 124 16.35 -13.22 -13.37
N VAL A 125 16.42 -12.42 -14.44
CA VAL A 125 17.06 -12.85 -15.70
C VAL A 125 18.56 -13.12 -15.48
N GLN A 126 19.27 -12.29 -14.74
CA GLN A 126 20.67 -12.53 -14.42
C GLN A 126 20.89 -13.82 -13.63
N ILE A 127 20.05 -14.08 -12.62
CA ILE A 127 20.10 -15.30 -11.82
C ILE A 127 19.91 -16.53 -12.73
N MET A 128 18.92 -16.47 -13.62
CA MET A 128 18.63 -17.56 -14.55
C MET A 128 19.80 -17.82 -15.52
N LEU A 129 20.43 -16.77 -16.04
CA LEU A 129 21.60 -16.88 -16.93
C LEU A 129 22.85 -17.41 -16.22
N ASN A 130 22.97 -17.18 -14.90
CA ASN A 130 24.10 -17.66 -14.09
C ASN A 130 23.88 -19.09 -13.52
N GLY A 131 22.85 -19.81 -13.97
CA GLY A 131 22.61 -21.19 -13.58
C GLY A 131 21.72 -21.38 -12.35
N GLY A 132 21.07 -20.30 -11.87
CA GLY A 132 20.18 -20.35 -10.72
C GLY A 132 20.91 -20.36 -9.37
N ASN A 133 20.17 -20.43 -8.29
CA ASN A 133 20.68 -20.57 -6.93
C ASN A 133 20.19 -21.90 -6.32
N GLU A 134 21.06 -22.57 -5.57
CA GLU A 134 20.63 -23.69 -4.73
C GLU A 134 19.83 -23.17 -3.54
N ILE A 135 18.53 -23.37 -3.56
CA ILE A 135 17.59 -22.90 -2.53
C ILE A 135 16.77 -24.10 -2.08
N ASP A 136 16.40 -24.13 -0.80
CA ASP A 136 15.37 -25.06 -0.33
C ASP A 136 13.97 -24.55 -0.78
N HIS A 137 13.55 -25.04 -1.93
CA HIS A 137 12.30 -24.65 -2.58
C HIS A 137 11.07 -24.87 -1.67
N MET A 138 11.12 -25.89 -0.83
CA MET A 138 9.98 -26.21 0.06
C MET A 138 9.87 -25.22 1.21
N GLN A 139 10.99 -24.81 1.81
CA GLN A 139 10.99 -23.80 2.89
C GLN A 139 10.50 -22.45 2.38
N VAL A 140 10.97 -22.01 1.21
CA VAL A 140 10.53 -20.75 0.60
C VAL A 140 9.04 -20.81 0.26
N SER A 141 8.56 -21.90 -0.35
CA SER A 141 7.13 -22.08 -0.68
C SER A 141 6.22 -22.03 0.56
N LEU A 142 6.61 -22.67 1.65
CA LEU A 142 5.85 -22.63 2.90
C LEU A 142 5.82 -21.22 3.50
N PHE A 143 6.95 -20.53 3.50
CA PHE A 143 7.04 -19.14 3.99
C PHE A 143 6.14 -18.21 3.18
N GLU A 144 6.23 -18.26 1.86
CA GLU A 144 5.39 -17.46 0.95
C GLU A 144 3.90 -17.76 1.12
N THR A 145 3.54 -19.02 1.36
CA THR A 145 2.14 -19.39 1.63
C THR A 145 1.64 -18.76 2.92
N ILE A 146 2.45 -18.74 3.97
CA ILE A 146 2.11 -18.10 5.25
C ILE A 146 1.95 -16.58 5.05
N LEU A 147 2.90 -15.93 4.36
CA LEU A 147 2.82 -14.51 4.05
C LEU A 147 1.58 -14.18 3.24
N THR A 148 1.25 -14.98 2.22
CA THR A 148 0.03 -14.83 1.41
C THR A 148 -1.23 -14.85 2.28
N CYS A 149 -1.32 -15.76 3.25
CA CYS A 149 -2.47 -15.81 4.16
C CYS A 149 -2.59 -14.54 5.02
N PHE A 150 -1.46 -14.02 5.51
CA PHE A 150 -1.44 -12.78 6.28
C PHE A 150 -1.77 -11.56 5.41
N SER A 151 -1.19 -11.44 4.22
CA SER A 151 -1.47 -10.33 3.30
C SER A 151 -2.93 -10.32 2.86
N ALA A 152 -3.53 -11.48 2.60
CA ALA A 152 -4.96 -11.61 2.31
C ALA A 152 -5.83 -11.15 3.48
N LEU A 153 -5.45 -11.46 4.73
CA LEU A 153 -6.15 -11.00 5.92
C LEU A 153 -6.08 -9.46 6.04
N ILE A 154 -4.90 -8.87 5.88
CA ILE A 154 -4.72 -7.41 5.90
C ILE A 154 -5.55 -6.76 4.80
N LEU A 155 -5.47 -7.29 3.57
CA LEU A 155 -6.27 -6.81 2.44
C LEU A 155 -7.77 -6.80 2.76
N LEU A 156 -8.30 -7.87 3.36
CA LEU A 156 -9.72 -7.93 3.75
C LEU A 156 -10.07 -6.87 4.81
N ILE A 157 -9.19 -6.62 5.78
CA ILE A 157 -9.37 -5.58 6.78
C ILE A 157 -9.42 -4.20 6.11
N LEU A 158 -8.42 -3.88 5.26
CA LEU A 158 -8.35 -2.61 4.56
C LEU A 158 -9.56 -2.37 3.66
N MET A 159 -9.98 -3.40 2.90
CA MET A 159 -11.18 -3.32 2.05
C MET A 159 -12.45 -3.07 2.86
N ARG A 160 -12.59 -3.67 4.05
CA ARG A 160 -13.76 -3.42 4.92
C ARG A 160 -13.80 -2.00 5.45
N ILE A 161 -12.64 -1.45 5.82
CA ILE A 161 -12.54 -0.07 6.30
C ILE A 161 -12.80 0.90 5.14
N ASN A 162 -12.25 0.65 3.96
CA ASN A 162 -12.38 1.54 2.79
C ASN A 162 -13.82 1.66 2.28
N LYS A 163 -14.67 0.63 2.44
CA LYS A 163 -16.09 0.73 2.06
C LYS A 163 -16.82 1.94 2.67
N LYS A 164 -16.26 2.53 3.74
CA LYS A 164 -16.84 3.69 4.44
C LYS A 164 -16.22 5.03 4.01
N VAL A 165 -15.10 5.04 3.29
CA VAL A 165 -14.26 6.24 3.15
C VAL A 165 -14.06 6.70 1.72
N THR A 166 -14.02 5.81 0.74
CA THR A 166 -13.74 6.11 -0.70
C THR A 166 -12.71 7.24 -0.89
N SER A 167 -11.43 6.91 -0.74
CA SER A 167 -10.31 7.82 -0.98
C SER A 167 -9.40 7.25 -2.05
N PRO A 168 -8.96 8.04 -3.06
CA PRO A 168 -8.03 7.60 -4.08
C PRO A 168 -6.71 7.06 -3.50
N THR A 169 -6.18 7.71 -2.48
CA THR A 169 -4.96 7.28 -1.78
C THR A 169 -5.11 5.90 -1.16
N VAL A 170 -6.24 5.66 -0.49
CA VAL A 170 -6.54 4.35 0.11
C VAL A 170 -6.80 3.29 -0.95
N ASP A 171 -7.45 3.65 -2.06
CA ASP A 171 -7.70 2.72 -3.16
C ASP A 171 -6.38 2.23 -3.79
N VAL A 172 -5.42 3.13 -4.00
CA VAL A 172 -4.08 2.77 -4.51
C VAL A 172 -3.34 1.86 -3.53
N GLU A 173 -3.47 2.09 -2.23
CA GLU A 173 -2.88 1.23 -1.20
C GLU A 173 -3.48 -0.17 -1.22
N ILE A 174 -4.81 -0.28 -1.33
CA ILE A 174 -5.51 -1.58 -1.49
C ILE A 174 -5.07 -2.29 -2.78
N TYR A 175 -4.79 -1.55 -3.86
CA TYR A 175 -4.24 -2.14 -5.08
C TYR A 175 -2.83 -2.71 -4.86
N GLY A 176 -1.96 -2.03 -4.10
CA GLY A 176 -0.67 -2.56 -3.68
C GLY A 176 -0.83 -3.92 -3.00
N TRP A 177 -1.60 -3.98 -1.92
CA TRP A 177 -1.87 -5.24 -1.21
C TRP A 177 -2.49 -6.35 -2.06
N LYS A 178 -3.30 -6.01 -3.08
CA LYS A 178 -3.79 -7.01 -4.05
C LYS A 178 -2.65 -7.57 -4.90
N ILE A 179 -1.77 -6.71 -5.39
CA ILE A 179 -0.61 -7.13 -6.18
C ILE A 179 0.26 -8.06 -5.34
N ASP A 180 0.54 -7.73 -4.08
CA ASP A 180 1.34 -8.54 -3.17
C ASP A 180 0.72 -9.93 -2.96
N VAL A 181 -0.59 -10.00 -2.70
CA VAL A 181 -1.30 -11.29 -2.56
C VAL A 181 -1.18 -12.13 -3.84
N PHE A 182 -1.40 -11.54 -5.02
CA PHE A 182 -1.30 -12.26 -6.29
C PHE A 182 0.14 -12.68 -6.60
N SER A 183 1.11 -11.83 -6.32
CA SER A 183 2.54 -12.12 -6.49
C SER A 183 2.96 -13.29 -5.61
N SER A 184 2.66 -13.23 -4.31
CA SER A 184 3.01 -14.29 -3.35
C SER A 184 2.35 -15.62 -3.67
N ILE A 185 1.10 -15.63 -4.17
CA ILE A 185 0.47 -16.86 -4.70
C ILE A 185 1.27 -17.41 -5.88
N GLY A 186 1.66 -16.56 -6.81
CA GLY A 186 2.45 -16.96 -7.98
C GLY A 186 3.80 -17.55 -7.60
N VAL A 187 4.52 -16.88 -6.69
CA VAL A 187 5.83 -17.33 -6.17
C VAL A 187 5.68 -18.66 -5.41
N SER A 188 4.71 -18.75 -4.50
CA SER A 188 4.44 -19.99 -3.75
C SER A 188 4.16 -21.17 -4.67
N LEU A 189 3.32 -21.00 -5.69
CA LEU A 189 3.02 -22.04 -6.68
C LEU A 189 4.24 -22.41 -7.51
N ALA A 190 5.05 -21.46 -7.92
CA ALA A 190 6.27 -21.70 -8.69
C ALA A 190 7.28 -22.56 -7.90
N PHE A 191 7.53 -22.20 -6.63
CA PHE A 191 8.43 -22.98 -5.77
C PHE A 191 7.87 -24.35 -5.41
N PHE A 192 6.56 -24.46 -5.20
CA PHE A 192 5.90 -25.73 -4.97
C PHE A 192 6.04 -26.67 -6.16
N LEU A 193 5.76 -26.20 -7.38
CA LEU A 193 5.94 -26.98 -8.61
C LEU A 193 7.40 -27.37 -8.83
N SER A 194 8.33 -26.44 -8.58
CA SER A 194 9.77 -26.70 -8.68
C SER A 194 10.20 -27.85 -7.74
N SER A 195 9.68 -27.87 -6.52
CA SER A 195 10.00 -28.92 -5.54
C SER A 195 9.55 -30.29 -6.02
N PHE A 196 8.44 -30.39 -6.75
CA PHE A 196 7.98 -31.65 -7.36
C PHE A 196 8.84 -32.08 -8.55
N LEU A 197 9.24 -31.14 -9.41
CA LEU A 197 10.03 -31.45 -10.60
C LEU A 197 11.45 -31.90 -10.28
N VAL A 198 12.03 -31.40 -9.20
CA VAL A 198 13.38 -31.83 -8.74
C VAL A 198 13.36 -33.28 -8.23
N HIS A 199 12.22 -33.78 -7.75
CA HIS A 199 12.09 -35.17 -7.25
C HIS A 199 11.63 -36.18 -8.29
N THR A 200 11.31 -35.76 -9.52
CA THR A 200 11.01 -36.67 -10.65
C THR A 200 12.28 -36.89 -11.47
N PRO A 201 12.87 -38.11 -11.44
CA PRO A 201 13.99 -38.41 -12.34
C PRO A 201 13.43 -38.46 -13.77
N LEU A 202 13.86 -37.53 -14.61
CA LEU A 202 13.74 -37.57 -16.06
C LEU A 202 14.79 -38.50 -16.64
#